data_72dd6cd6333f92e886a6c047931a69dc
#
_entry.id   72dd6cd6333f92e886a6c047931a69dc
#
_cell.length_a   1.000
_cell.length_b   1.000
_cell.length_c   1.000
_cell.angle_alpha   90.00
_cell.angle_beta   90.00
_cell.angle_gamma   90.00
#
_symmetry.space_group_name_H-M   'P 1'
#
loop_
_entity.id
_entity.type
_entity.pdbx_description
1 polymer ?
#
loop_
_entity_poly.entity_id
_entity_poly.type
_entity_poly.pdbx_seq_one_letter_code
_entity_poly.pdbx_strand_id
1 'polypeptide(L)'
;MKTIKIISRFILSVTAACCMASCNYLDVVPDETADLPDAMKDRASTLGFLHSCYTYFEWFYTVENSFINSTDEYARPLLWADDGQKAAWNQLSPSSQTAPWNSCYDGIGRCHLFMDQLDKSNPTGVTESDKRRWKAEALFCRALYHFMLLESYGPIPLVTEHYNQNLDKKDFPGRSHFDVCVDSIAEWFDRAAFELPPTVQNSELGRATSTACKALKARLLVYAASPLWNGSFPYSNWKNTNFETPGYGKELVSRTYDENKWERALTACNEALDW
;
A
#
# COMPACT_ATOMS: atom_id res chain seq x y z
N MET A 1 -5.71 -25.00 69.55
CA MET A 1 -5.83 -23.75 68.77
C MET A 1 -4.53 -23.29 68.06
N LYS A 2 -3.35 -23.40 68.70
CA LYS A 2 -2.07 -22.99 68.03
C LYS A 2 -1.70 -23.84 66.80
N THR A 3 -1.89 -25.15 66.85
CA THR A 3 -1.57 -26.10 65.79
C THR A 3 -2.41 -25.88 64.50
N ILE A 4 -3.71 -25.58 64.67
CA ILE A 4 -4.61 -25.32 63.57
C ILE A 4 -4.20 -24.03 62.78
N LYS A 5 -3.73 -23.00 63.50
CA LYS A 5 -3.28 -21.74 62.89
C LYS A 5 -1.95 -21.93 62.11
N ILE A 6 -1.10 -22.85 62.54
CA ILE A 6 0.17 -23.16 61.83
C ILE A 6 -0.15 -23.91 60.55
N ILE A 7 -1.03 -24.91 60.59
CA ILE A 7 -1.44 -25.69 59.44
C ILE A 7 -2.17 -24.77 58.37
N SER A 8 -3.03 -23.89 58.83
CA SER A 8 -3.73 -22.95 57.95
C SER A 8 -2.75 -21.97 57.24
N ARG A 9 -1.72 -21.50 57.96
CA ARG A 9 -0.68 -20.63 57.35
C ARG A 9 0.22 -21.39 56.35
N PHE A 10 0.48 -22.64 56.63
CA PHE A 10 1.27 -23.49 55.69
C PHE A 10 0.50 -23.81 54.42
N ILE A 11 -0.80 -24.13 54.52
CA ILE A 11 -1.66 -24.34 53.37
C ILE A 11 -1.77 -23.07 52.55
N LEU A 12 -1.96 -21.88 53.16
CA LEU A 12 -2.07 -20.61 52.47
C LEU A 12 -0.78 -20.24 51.71
N SER A 13 0.40 -20.52 52.28
CA SER A 13 1.69 -20.27 51.62
C SER A 13 1.97 -21.24 50.47
N VAL A 14 1.55 -22.50 50.54
CA VAL A 14 1.65 -23.46 49.45
C VAL A 14 0.71 -23.11 48.31
N THR A 15 -0.52 -22.69 48.60
CA THR A 15 -1.48 -22.26 47.58
C THR A 15 -1.00 -21.00 46.86
N ALA A 16 -0.42 -20.03 47.58
CA ALA A 16 0.16 -18.82 46.96
C ALA A 16 1.40 -19.16 46.11
N ALA A 17 2.23 -20.10 46.48
CA ALA A 17 3.37 -20.55 45.69
C ALA A 17 2.95 -21.27 44.39
N CYS A 18 1.88 -22.08 44.44
CA CYS A 18 1.32 -22.74 43.27
C CYS A 18 0.69 -21.75 42.27
N CYS A 19 0.07 -20.66 42.74
CA CYS A 19 -0.49 -19.62 41.87
C CYS A 19 0.59 -18.82 41.13
N MET A 20 1.80 -18.68 41.70
CA MET A 20 2.89 -17.98 41.02
C MET A 20 3.65 -18.84 40.00
N ALA A 21 3.47 -20.15 40.01
CA ALA A 21 4.04 -21.05 38.99
C ALA A 21 3.17 -21.22 37.75
N SER A 22 1.98 -20.63 37.75
CA SER A 22 1.00 -20.74 36.63
C SER A 22 1.15 -19.68 35.52
N CYS A 23 2.14 -18.78 35.59
CA CYS A 23 2.26 -17.67 34.64
C CYS A 23 2.82 -18.04 33.27
N ASN A 24 3.35 -19.26 33.05
CA ASN A 24 3.89 -19.66 31.76
C ASN A 24 2.85 -20.28 30.80
N TYR A 25 1.60 -20.45 31.24
CA TYR A 25 0.58 -21.04 30.38
C TYR A 25 0.05 -20.05 29.31
N LEU A 26 0.23 -18.74 29.52
CA LEU A 26 -0.21 -17.72 28.57
C LEU A 26 0.87 -17.34 27.54
N ASP A 27 2.10 -17.81 27.71
CA ASP A 27 3.22 -17.59 26.77
C ASP A 27 3.33 -18.69 25.70
N VAL A 28 2.39 -19.62 25.64
CA VAL A 28 2.31 -20.56 24.52
C VAL A 28 1.74 -19.82 23.32
N VAL A 29 2.61 -19.23 22.53
CA VAL A 29 2.28 -18.87 21.15
C VAL A 29 1.86 -20.18 20.47
N PRO A 30 0.64 -20.28 19.90
CA PRO A 30 0.26 -21.48 19.18
C PRO A 30 1.31 -21.77 18.11
N ASP A 31 1.82 -22.99 18.06
CA ASP A 31 2.81 -23.46 17.07
C ASP A 31 2.33 -23.30 15.61
N GLU A 32 1.08 -22.93 15.42
CA GLU A 32 0.43 -22.69 14.11
C GLU A 32 0.43 -21.22 13.66
N THR A 33 0.95 -20.29 14.45
CA THR A 33 1.06 -18.89 14.01
C THR A 33 2.35 -18.74 13.21
N ALA A 34 2.22 -18.80 11.86
CA ALA A 34 3.35 -18.56 10.96
C ALA A 34 3.97 -17.19 11.25
N ASP A 35 5.26 -17.18 11.59
CA ASP A 35 6.03 -15.96 11.78
C ASP A 35 6.74 -15.51 10.48
N LEU A 36 7.44 -14.37 10.53
CA LEU A 36 8.18 -13.86 9.35
C LEU A 36 9.28 -14.83 8.88
N PRO A 37 10.06 -15.52 9.73
CA PRO A 37 10.97 -16.58 9.32
C PRO A 37 10.29 -17.72 8.58
N ASP A 38 9.09 -18.15 8.99
CA ASP A 38 8.33 -19.19 8.30
C ASP A 38 7.91 -18.77 6.90
N ALA A 39 7.51 -17.49 6.73
CA ALA A 39 7.16 -16.95 5.43
C ALA A 39 8.34 -16.91 4.45
N MET A 40 9.58 -16.95 4.95
CA MET A 40 10.80 -16.89 4.16
C MET A 40 11.62 -18.20 4.17
N LYS A 41 11.06 -19.32 4.64
CA LYS A 41 11.82 -20.59 4.76
C LYS A 41 12.11 -21.27 3.43
N ASP A 42 11.16 -21.23 2.49
CA ASP A 42 11.23 -21.94 1.22
C ASP A 42 10.51 -21.18 0.09
N ARG A 43 10.65 -21.68 -1.13
CA ARG A 43 10.06 -21.08 -2.34
C ARG A 43 8.55 -20.91 -2.24
N ALA A 44 7.83 -21.91 -1.74
CA ALA A 44 6.37 -21.88 -1.70
C ALA A 44 5.85 -20.85 -0.70
N SER A 45 6.42 -20.81 0.49
CA SER A 45 6.10 -19.85 1.55
C SER A 45 6.43 -18.42 1.11
N THR A 46 7.61 -18.20 0.53
CA THR A 46 8.04 -16.88 0.01
C THR A 46 7.14 -16.38 -1.12
N LEU A 47 6.74 -17.29 -2.03
CA LEU A 47 5.79 -16.94 -3.09
C LEU A 47 4.40 -16.62 -2.53
N GLY A 48 3.94 -17.35 -1.52
CA GLY A 48 2.72 -17.03 -0.79
C GLY A 48 2.76 -15.64 -0.15
N PHE A 49 3.90 -15.25 0.41
CA PHE A 49 4.09 -13.90 0.93
C PHE A 49 4.06 -12.83 -0.19
N LEU A 50 4.72 -13.08 -1.33
CA LEU A 50 4.61 -12.19 -2.49
C LEU A 50 3.15 -12.04 -2.93
N HIS A 51 2.39 -13.13 -3.01
CA HIS A 51 0.98 -13.06 -3.40
C HIS A 51 0.17 -12.21 -2.44
N SER A 52 0.51 -12.17 -1.16
CA SER A 52 -0.16 -11.27 -0.21
C SER A 52 0.04 -9.77 -0.53
N CYS A 53 1.07 -9.41 -1.32
CA CYS A 53 1.22 -8.03 -1.81
C CYS A 53 0.15 -7.64 -2.83
N TYR A 54 -0.52 -8.60 -3.47
CA TYR A 54 -1.56 -8.36 -4.45
C TYR A 54 -2.98 -8.31 -3.85
N THR A 55 -3.18 -8.74 -2.61
CA THR A 55 -4.52 -8.91 -2.03
C THR A 55 -5.29 -7.61 -1.80
N TYR A 56 -4.60 -6.48 -1.73
CA TYR A 56 -5.22 -5.19 -1.49
C TYR A 56 -5.84 -4.54 -2.74
N PHE A 57 -5.73 -5.19 -3.92
CA PHE A 57 -6.38 -4.73 -5.16
C PHE A 57 -7.86 -5.08 -5.23
N GLU A 58 -8.36 -6.05 -4.48
CA GLU A 58 -9.76 -6.49 -4.54
C GLU A 58 -10.74 -5.34 -4.34
N TRP A 59 -10.41 -4.40 -3.46
CA TRP A 59 -11.29 -3.27 -3.15
C TRP A 59 -11.65 -2.42 -4.37
N PHE A 60 -10.76 -2.32 -5.36
CA PHE A 60 -10.98 -1.48 -6.55
C PHE A 60 -11.92 -2.08 -7.58
N TYR A 61 -12.05 -3.38 -7.58
CA TYR A 61 -12.84 -4.12 -8.57
C TYR A 61 -14.21 -4.54 -8.03
N THR A 62 -14.50 -4.26 -6.76
CA THR A 62 -15.82 -4.49 -6.21
C THR A 62 -16.74 -3.37 -6.64
N VAL A 63 -17.90 -3.71 -7.20
CA VAL A 63 -18.95 -2.75 -7.61
C VAL A 63 -19.37 -1.87 -6.44
N GLU A 64 -19.17 -2.31 -5.21
CA GLU A 64 -19.56 -1.63 -3.98
C GLU A 64 -18.69 -0.42 -3.66
N ASN A 65 -17.42 -0.42 -4.05
CA ASN A 65 -16.45 0.62 -3.71
C ASN A 65 -15.81 1.27 -4.95
N SER A 66 -16.39 1.03 -6.11
CA SER A 66 -15.88 1.54 -7.38
C SER A 66 -16.20 3.04 -7.57
N PHE A 67 -15.25 3.81 -8.08
CA PHE A 67 -15.49 5.17 -8.55
C PHE A 67 -16.54 5.27 -9.66
N ILE A 68 -16.89 4.17 -10.32
CA ILE A 68 -17.96 4.08 -11.31
C ILE A 68 -19.28 4.59 -10.72
N ASN A 69 -19.52 4.33 -9.42
CA ASN A 69 -20.72 4.81 -8.73
C ASN A 69 -20.76 6.34 -8.52
N SER A 70 -19.66 7.04 -8.75
CA SER A 70 -19.58 8.50 -8.63
C SER A 70 -19.88 9.22 -9.96
N THR A 71 -20.10 8.48 -11.04
CA THR A 71 -20.35 9.01 -12.38
C THR A 71 -21.79 8.77 -12.81
N ASP A 72 -22.16 9.28 -13.98
CA ASP A 72 -23.45 9.03 -14.63
C ASP A 72 -23.47 7.75 -15.48
N GLU A 73 -22.35 7.03 -15.56
CA GLU A 73 -22.26 5.76 -16.30
C GLU A 73 -22.96 4.61 -15.57
N TYR A 74 -23.12 4.70 -14.26
CA TYR A 74 -23.72 3.66 -13.44
C TYR A 74 -24.52 4.25 -12.27
N ALA A 75 -25.77 3.82 -12.11
CA ALA A 75 -26.63 4.19 -10.98
C ALA A 75 -27.04 2.94 -10.18
N ARG A 76 -26.84 2.97 -8.87
CA ARG A 76 -27.28 1.92 -7.95
C ARG A 76 -28.64 2.26 -7.31
N PRO A 77 -29.42 1.24 -6.90
CA PRO A 77 -30.60 1.49 -6.07
C PRO A 77 -30.24 2.19 -4.75
N LEU A 78 -31.12 3.10 -4.32
CA LEU A 78 -30.94 3.90 -3.08
C LEU A 78 -30.63 3.06 -1.83
N LEU A 79 -31.18 1.83 -1.75
CA LEU A 79 -30.96 0.92 -0.62
C LEU A 79 -29.51 0.40 -0.51
N TRP A 80 -28.73 0.56 -1.56
CA TRP A 80 -27.35 0.08 -1.66
C TRP A 80 -26.38 1.24 -1.88
N ALA A 81 -26.79 2.44 -1.47
CA ALA A 81 -25.96 3.63 -1.58
C ALA A 81 -24.65 3.48 -0.81
N ASP A 82 -23.56 3.66 -1.52
CA ASP A 82 -22.21 3.73 -0.98
C ASP A 82 -21.65 5.17 -1.04
N ASP A 83 -20.42 5.37 -0.60
CA ASP A 83 -19.80 6.67 -0.61
C ASP A 83 -19.51 7.19 -2.03
N GLY A 84 -19.33 6.31 -3.04
CA GLY A 84 -19.22 6.72 -4.44
C GLY A 84 -20.52 7.40 -4.92
N GLN A 85 -21.67 6.84 -4.60
CA GLN A 85 -22.97 7.40 -4.92
C GLN A 85 -23.25 8.71 -4.17
N LYS A 86 -22.75 8.84 -2.93
CA LYS A 86 -22.79 10.12 -2.19
C LYS A 86 -22.00 11.21 -2.90
N ALA A 87 -20.91 10.87 -3.62
CA ALA A 87 -20.17 11.82 -4.47
C ALA A 87 -21.07 12.37 -5.58
N ALA A 88 -21.76 11.49 -6.31
CA ALA A 88 -22.70 11.88 -7.38
C ALA A 88 -23.83 12.78 -6.84
N TRP A 89 -24.24 12.62 -5.61
CA TRP A 89 -25.29 13.43 -4.96
C TRP A 89 -24.76 14.67 -4.22
N ASN A 90 -23.48 14.98 -4.33
CA ASN A 90 -22.84 16.07 -3.60
C ASN A 90 -23.02 15.95 -2.06
N GLN A 91 -22.97 14.74 -1.54
CA GLN A 91 -23.14 14.41 -0.12
C GLN A 91 -21.82 13.95 0.55
N LEU A 92 -20.68 14.14 -0.12
CA LEU A 92 -19.40 13.84 0.47
C LEU A 92 -19.08 14.77 1.63
N SER A 93 -18.48 14.20 2.65
CA SER A 93 -17.96 14.93 3.81
C SER A 93 -16.49 14.53 4.03
N PRO A 94 -15.72 15.29 4.81
CA PRO A 94 -14.34 14.93 5.15
C PRO A 94 -14.20 13.55 5.84
N SER A 95 -15.27 13.01 6.39
CA SER A 95 -15.32 11.68 7.01
C SER A 95 -15.78 10.57 6.06
N SER A 96 -16.17 10.90 4.83
CA SER A 96 -16.58 9.90 3.83
C SER A 96 -15.35 9.13 3.35
N GLN A 97 -15.45 7.79 3.36
CA GLN A 97 -14.38 6.89 2.88
C GLN A 97 -14.70 6.44 1.45
N THR A 98 -14.54 7.34 0.50
CA THR A 98 -14.78 7.05 -0.93
C THR A 98 -13.63 6.36 -1.64
N ALA A 99 -12.50 6.25 -0.99
CA ALA A 99 -11.27 5.77 -1.58
C ALA A 99 -10.45 4.94 -0.57
N PRO A 100 -9.65 3.98 -1.04
CA PRO A 100 -9.01 2.96 -0.22
C PRO A 100 -7.73 3.46 0.46
N TRP A 101 -7.81 4.52 1.23
CA TRP A 101 -6.63 5.08 1.91
C TRP A 101 -5.89 4.02 2.73
N ASN A 102 -6.60 3.38 3.67
CA ASN A 102 -5.98 2.40 4.57
C ASN A 102 -5.50 1.18 3.80
N SER A 103 -6.34 0.59 2.95
CA SER A 103 -5.99 -0.61 2.19
C SER A 103 -4.76 -0.40 1.30
N CYS A 104 -4.63 0.76 0.64
CA CYS A 104 -3.46 1.05 -0.17
C CYS A 104 -2.19 1.20 0.68
N TYR A 105 -2.24 1.90 1.82
CA TYR A 105 -1.08 2.03 2.68
C TYR A 105 -0.71 0.71 3.37
N ASP A 106 -1.68 -0.12 3.73
CA ASP A 106 -1.43 -1.49 4.21
C ASP A 106 -0.72 -2.33 3.12
N GLY A 107 -1.18 -2.25 1.87
CA GLY A 107 -0.54 -2.89 0.73
C GLY A 107 0.89 -2.39 0.48
N ILE A 108 1.12 -1.08 0.58
CA ILE A 108 2.45 -0.47 0.49
C ILE A 108 3.36 -1.00 1.59
N GLY A 109 2.89 -1.02 2.83
CA GLY A 109 3.62 -1.58 3.97
C GLY A 109 3.96 -3.05 3.78
N ARG A 110 3.00 -3.84 3.26
CA ARG A 110 3.21 -5.26 2.93
C ARG A 110 4.29 -5.45 1.87
N CYS A 111 4.29 -4.63 0.82
CA CYS A 111 5.32 -4.69 -0.23
C CYS A 111 6.72 -4.35 0.33
N HIS A 112 6.83 -3.32 1.17
CA HIS A 112 8.10 -2.97 1.81
C HIS A 112 8.59 -4.08 2.73
N LEU A 113 7.72 -4.63 3.57
CA LEU A 113 8.06 -5.74 4.46
C LEU A 113 8.56 -6.96 3.67
N PHE A 114 7.86 -7.33 2.59
CA PHE A 114 8.27 -8.43 1.72
C PHE A 114 9.67 -8.20 1.13
N MET A 115 9.92 -7.04 0.53
CA MET A 115 11.21 -6.72 -0.08
C MET A 115 12.35 -6.73 0.95
N ASP A 116 12.13 -6.13 2.12
CA ASP A 116 13.10 -6.09 3.22
C ASP A 116 13.42 -7.50 3.75
N GLN A 117 12.41 -8.34 3.96
CA GLN A 117 12.62 -9.71 4.41
C GLN A 117 13.31 -10.57 3.35
N LEU A 118 12.98 -10.41 2.07
CA LEU A 118 13.62 -11.13 0.98
C LEU A 118 15.12 -10.78 0.86
N ASP A 119 15.50 -9.54 1.17
CA ASP A 119 16.91 -9.12 1.19
C ASP A 119 17.70 -9.73 2.36
N LYS A 120 17.05 -9.94 3.49
CA LYS A 120 17.65 -10.45 4.71
C LYS A 120 17.68 -11.98 4.81
N SER A 121 16.98 -12.67 3.90
CA SER A 121 16.78 -14.12 3.95
C SER A 121 17.35 -14.84 2.71
N ASN A 122 17.57 -16.16 2.88
CA ASN A 122 17.95 -17.05 1.80
C ASN A 122 17.00 -18.25 1.75
N PRO A 123 15.76 -18.07 1.24
CA PRO A 123 14.76 -19.13 1.21
C PRO A 123 15.25 -20.33 0.39
N THR A 124 14.99 -21.54 0.87
CA THR A 124 15.38 -22.76 0.16
C THR A 124 14.68 -22.86 -1.20
N GLY A 125 15.45 -23.11 -2.27
CA GLY A 125 14.92 -23.24 -3.63
C GLY A 125 14.55 -21.92 -4.31
N VAL A 126 14.98 -20.78 -3.78
CA VAL A 126 14.83 -19.45 -4.40
C VAL A 126 16.18 -19.02 -4.99
N THR A 127 16.19 -18.70 -6.28
CA THR A 127 17.38 -18.21 -6.98
C THR A 127 17.48 -16.69 -6.91
N GLU A 128 18.66 -16.14 -7.19
CA GLU A 128 18.82 -14.67 -7.27
C GLU A 128 17.98 -14.05 -8.40
N SER A 129 17.70 -14.80 -9.46
CA SER A 129 16.76 -14.37 -10.53
C SER A 129 15.33 -14.29 -10.01
N ASP A 130 14.91 -15.29 -9.21
CA ASP A 130 13.59 -15.25 -8.56
C ASP A 130 13.50 -14.04 -7.62
N LYS A 131 14.53 -13.78 -6.80
CA LYS A 131 14.54 -12.64 -5.88
C LYS A 131 14.39 -11.31 -6.62
N ARG A 132 15.14 -11.10 -7.72
CA ARG A 132 15.02 -9.89 -8.54
C ARG A 132 13.61 -9.72 -9.11
N ARG A 133 13.07 -10.77 -9.75
CA ARG A 133 11.71 -10.77 -10.31
C ARG A 133 10.66 -10.48 -9.23
N TRP A 134 10.72 -11.16 -8.09
CA TRP A 134 9.72 -11.01 -7.01
C TRP A 134 9.79 -9.64 -6.33
N LYS A 135 10.97 -9.06 -6.19
CA LYS A 135 11.12 -7.67 -5.76
C LYS A 135 10.49 -6.69 -6.75
N ALA A 136 10.70 -6.93 -8.05
CA ALA A 136 10.09 -6.11 -9.09
C ALA A 136 8.56 -6.21 -9.08
N GLU A 137 7.99 -7.39 -8.81
CA GLU A 137 6.54 -7.55 -8.63
C GLU A 137 6.03 -6.79 -7.40
N ALA A 138 6.71 -6.88 -6.27
CA ALA A 138 6.35 -6.11 -5.09
C ALA A 138 6.49 -4.60 -5.32
N LEU A 139 7.51 -4.17 -6.06
CA LEU A 139 7.69 -2.78 -6.47
C LEU A 139 6.58 -2.29 -7.39
N PHE A 140 6.14 -3.12 -8.34
CA PHE A 140 4.97 -2.85 -9.18
C PHE A 140 3.71 -2.65 -8.34
N CYS A 141 3.41 -3.56 -7.40
CA CYS A 141 2.25 -3.44 -6.50
C CYS A 141 2.33 -2.13 -5.70
N ARG A 142 3.48 -1.81 -5.13
CA ARG A 142 3.71 -0.57 -4.39
C ARG A 142 3.47 0.68 -5.25
N ALA A 143 3.98 0.68 -6.48
CA ALA A 143 3.78 1.79 -7.43
C ALA A 143 2.30 1.96 -7.76
N LEU A 144 1.59 0.87 -8.02
CA LEU A 144 0.17 0.88 -8.33
C LEU A 144 -0.67 1.38 -7.15
N TYR A 145 -0.40 0.96 -5.91
CA TYR A 145 -1.09 1.48 -4.72
C TYR A 145 -0.90 2.99 -4.55
N HIS A 146 0.32 3.50 -4.77
CA HIS A 146 0.55 4.94 -4.73
C HIS A 146 -0.18 5.66 -5.87
N PHE A 147 -0.24 5.08 -7.07
CA PHE A 147 -0.98 5.66 -8.19
C PHE A 147 -2.48 5.74 -7.87
N MET A 148 -3.05 4.69 -7.31
CA MET A 148 -4.45 4.66 -6.89
C MET A 148 -4.75 5.72 -5.83
N LEU A 149 -3.85 5.90 -4.86
CA LEU A 149 -3.94 6.99 -3.88
C LEU A 149 -3.86 8.36 -4.56
N LEU A 150 -2.95 8.53 -5.53
CA LEU A 150 -2.78 9.78 -6.27
C LEU A 150 -4.02 10.14 -7.09
N GLU A 151 -4.65 9.18 -7.77
CA GLU A 151 -5.92 9.38 -8.49
C GLU A 151 -7.05 9.81 -7.54
N SER A 152 -7.07 9.26 -6.32
CA SER A 152 -8.16 9.48 -5.36
C SER A 152 -8.01 10.74 -4.53
N TYR A 153 -6.78 11.10 -4.16
CA TYR A 153 -6.50 12.15 -3.16
C TYR A 153 -5.58 13.27 -3.67
N GLY A 154 -5.11 13.19 -4.93
CA GLY A 154 -4.08 14.10 -5.45
C GLY A 154 -2.74 13.92 -4.71
N PRO A 155 -2.09 15.00 -4.25
CA PRO A 155 -0.86 14.93 -3.46
C PRO A 155 -0.98 13.99 -2.25
N ILE A 156 -0.05 13.06 -2.11
CA ILE A 156 -0.04 12.03 -1.07
C ILE A 156 1.31 11.94 -0.35
N PRO A 157 1.38 11.37 0.85
CA PRO A 157 2.63 10.92 1.43
C PRO A 157 3.23 9.79 0.61
N LEU A 158 4.49 9.95 0.18
CA LEU A 158 5.23 8.88 -0.50
C LEU A 158 5.96 8.03 0.55
N VAL A 159 5.67 6.74 0.57
CA VAL A 159 6.32 5.77 1.44
C VAL A 159 7.41 5.06 0.63
N THR A 160 8.66 5.42 0.87
CA THR A 160 9.84 4.94 0.12
C THR A 160 10.59 3.83 0.81
N GLU A 161 10.33 3.62 2.11
CA GLU A 161 10.99 2.62 2.95
C GLU A 161 10.00 1.99 3.93
N HIS A 162 10.42 0.94 4.62
CA HIS A 162 9.63 0.32 5.68
C HIS A 162 9.71 1.17 6.94
N TYR A 163 8.59 1.79 7.34
CA TYR A 163 8.51 2.58 8.57
C TYR A 163 8.13 1.71 9.76
N ASN A 164 8.82 1.94 10.87
CA ASN A 164 8.44 1.36 12.16
C ASN A 164 7.15 2.03 12.66
N GLN A 165 6.19 1.24 13.13
CA GLN A 165 4.91 1.74 13.67
C GLN A 165 5.06 2.66 14.89
N ASN A 166 6.22 2.63 15.56
CA ASN A 166 6.53 3.44 16.74
C ASN A 166 7.24 4.77 16.41
N LEU A 167 7.29 5.18 15.12
CA LEU A 167 7.87 6.46 14.74
C LEU A 167 7.03 7.63 15.28
N ASP A 168 7.72 8.69 15.67
CA ASP A 168 7.07 9.96 15.98
C ASP A 168 6.40 10.52 14.71
N LYS A 169 5.27 11.21 14.84
CA LYS A 169 4.55 11.83 13.71
C LYS A 169 5.44 12.74 12.85
N LYS A 170 6.40 13.43 13.45
CA LYS A 170 7.37 14.30 12.76
C LYS A 170 8.30 13.55 11.79
N ASP A 171 8.45 12.22 11.96
CA ASP A 171 9.33 11.38 11.16
C ASP A 171 8.54 10.63 10.05
N PHE A 172 7.19 10.66 10.08
CA PHE A 172 6.37 10.17 8.98
C PHE A 172 6.40 11.13 7.79
N PRO A 173 6.34 10.62 6.54
CA PRO A 173 6.30 11.49 5.38
C PRO A 173 5.02 12.34 5.37
N GLY A 174 5.17 13.65 5.17
CA GLY A 174 4.06 14.53 4.85
C GLY A 174 3.63 14.39 3.39
N ARG A 175 2.55 15.06 2.99
CA ARG A 175 2.14 15.11 1.58
C ARG A 175 3.24 15.70 0.71
N SER A 176 3.58 14.99 -0.35
CA SER A 176 4.52 15.43 -1.39
C SER A 176 3.79 16.21 -2.46
N HIS A 177 4.49 17.11 -3.15
CA HIS A 177 3.96 17.80 -4.33
C HIS A 177 3.48 16.79 -5.38
N PHE A 178 2.39 17.10 -6.08
CA PHE A 178 1.76 16.21 -7.07
C PHE A 178 2.78 15.70 -8.10
N ASP A 179 3.57 16.60 -8.68
CA ASP A 179 4.55 16.21 -9.71
C ASP A 179 5.67 15.33 -9.15
N VAL A 180 6.08 15.54 -7.89
CA VAL A 180 7.03 14.64 -7.19
C VAL A 180 6.41 13.25 -7.01
N CYS A 181 5.12 13.16 -6.70
CA CYS A 181 4.43 11.87 -6.63
C CYS A 181 4.42 11.17 -8.00
N VAL A 182 4.08 11.91 -9.06
CA VAL A 182 4.07 11.38 -10.43
C VAL A 182 5.45 10.86 -10.84
N ASP A 183 6.50 11.64 -10.61
CA ASP A 183 7.87 11.26 -10.99
C ASP A 183 8.33 10.01 -10.24
N SER A 184 8.07 9.94 -8.93
CA SER A 184 8.43 8.77 -8.12
C SER A 184 7.70 7.50 -8.56
N ILE A 185 6.39 7.60 -8.81
CA ILE A 185 5.59 6.44 -9.23
C ILE A 185 6.01 5.97 -10.62
N ALA A 186 6.27 6.92 -11.56
CA ALA A 186 6.76 6.60 -12.90
C ALA A 186 8.12 5.88 -12.86
N GLU A 187 9.06 6.38 -12.02
CA GLU A 187 10.35 5.71 -11.81
C GLU A 187 10.19 4.30 -11.26
N TRP A 188 9.27 4.08 -10.30
CA TRP A 188 9.05 2.75 -9.75
C TRP A 188 8.48 1.78 -10.78
N PHE A 189 7.59 2.24 -11.67
CA PHE A 189 7.13 1.42 -12.79
C PHE A 189 8.28 1.08 -13.76
N ASP A 190 9.16 2.02 -14.07
CA ASP A 190 10.33 1.78 -14.94
C ASP A 190 11.28 0.75 -14.31
N ARG A 191 11.59 0.90 -13.03
CA ARG A 191 12.45 -0.05 -12.30
C ARG A 191 11.82 -1.45 -12.22
N ALA A 192 10.52 -1.54 -12.02
CA ALA A 192 9.82 -2.82 -12.03
C ALA A 192 9.84 -3.44 -13.43
N ALA A 193 9.58 -2.66 -14.47
CA ALA A 193 9.57 -3.13 -15.87
C ALA A 193 10.92 -3.72 -16.31
N PHE A 194 12.04 -3.22 -15.77
CA PHE A 194 13.38 -3.69 -16.13
C PHE A 194 13.62 -5.16 -15.75
N GLU A 195 13.07 -5.63 -14.64
CA GLU A 195 13.26 -7.00 -14.13
C GLU A 195 12.09 -7.94 -14.45
N LEU A 196 10.96 -7.41 -14.94
CA LEU A 196 9.77 -8.19 -15.22
C LEU A 196 9.73 -8.69 -16.67
N PRO A 197 9.20 -9.91 -16.92
CA PRO A 197 8.98 -10.39 -18.27
C PRO A 197 7.85 -9.60 -18.95
N PRO A 198 7.85 -9.51 -20.29
CA PRO A 198 6.77 -8.82 -21.03
C PRO A 198 5.44 -9.58 -20.94
N THR A 199 5.49 -10.90 -20.82
CA THR A 199 4.33 -11.79 -20.70
C THR A 199 4.58 -12.86 -19.64
N VAL A 200 3.51 -13.46 -19.13
CA VAL A 200 3.57 -14.59 -18.20
C VAL A 200 2.85 -15.80 -18.78
N GLN A 201 3.16 -17.00 -18.26
CA GLN A 201 2.47 -18.23 -18.63
C GLN A 201 1.03 -18.24 -18.09
N ASN A 202 0.17 -19.07 -18.67
CA ASN A 202 -1.24 -19.18 -18.25
C ASN A 202 -1.40 -19.50 -16.76
N SER A 203 -0.48 -20.26 -16.17
CA SER A 203 -0.47 -20.57 -14.73
C SER A 203 -0.12 -19.39 -13.83
N GLU A 204 0.42 -18.31 -14.40
CA GLU A 204 0.86 -17.08 -13.71
C GLU A 204 0.00 -15.86 -14.08
N LEU A 205 -1.14 -16.04 -14.74
CA LEU A 205 -2.03 -14.93 -15.10
C LEU A 205 -2.42 -14.13 -13.86
N GLY A 206 -2.37 -12.80 -14.02
CA GLY A 206 -2.58 -11.84 -12.92
C GLY A 206 -1.29 -11.34 -12.27
N ARG A 207 -0.14 -11.96 -12.51
CA ARG A 207 1.16 -11.44 -12.04
C ARG A 207 1.63 -10.24 -12.89
N ALA A 208 2.38 -9.35 -12.27
CA ALA A 208 2.91 -8.16 -12.93
C ALA A 208 3.84 -8.49 -14.10
N THR A 209 3.74 -7.69 -15.15
CA THR A 209 4.58 -7.76 -16.35
C THR A 209 5.20 -6.41 -16.70
N SER A 210 6.27 -6.38 -17.49
CA SER A 210 6.83 -5.11 -17.97
C SER A 210 5.84 -4.35 -18.84
N THR A 211 5.00 -5.06 -19.61
CA THR A 211 3.91 -4.46 -20.40
C THR A 211 2.89 -3.74 -19.49
N ALA A 212 2.49 -4.38 -18.37
CA ALA A 212 1.60 -3.74 -17.40
C ALA A 212 2.22 -2.49 -16.76
N CYS A 213 3.52 -2.54 -16.43
CA CYS A 213 4.24 -1.37 -15.91
C CYS A 213 4.23 -0.20 -16.90
N LYS A 214 4.56 -0.46 -18.17
CA LYS A 214 4.58 0.57 -19.23
C LYS A 214 3.18 1.18 -19.45
N ALA A 215 2.15 0.35 -19.53
CA ALA A 215 0.78 0.79 -19.71
C ALA A 215 0.29 1.67 -18.55
N LEU A 216 0.59 1.27 -17.29
CA LEU A 216 0.22 2.06 -16.12
C LEU A 216 1.03 3.35 -15.99
N LYS A 217 2.32 3.34 -16.35
CA LYS A 217 3.14 4.56 -16.46
C LYS A 217 2.55 5.52 -17.49
N ALA A 218 2.17 5.04 -18.67
CA ALA A 218 1.53 5.86 -19.70
C ALA A 218 0.23 6.49 -19.18
N ARG A 219 -0.64 5.69 -18.55
CA ARG A 219 -1.88 6.18 -17.92
C ARG A 219 -1.60 7.26 -16.86
N LEU A 220 -0.63 7.04 -15.98
CA LEU A 220 -0.22 8.00 -14.95
C LEU A 220 0.22 9.34 -15.58
N LEU A 221 1.05 9.30 -16.62
CA LEU A 221 1.59 10.52 -17.24
C LEU A 221 0.54 11.26 -18.05
N VAL A 222 -0.39 10.58 -18.73
CA VAL A 222 -1.57 11.20 -19.37
C VAL A 222 -2.44 11.87 -18.32
N TYR A 223 -2.73 11.21 -17.21
CA TYR A 223 -3.49 11.78 -16.10
C TYR A 223 -2.83 13.04 -15.55
N ALA A 224 -1.50 13.02 -15.35
CA ALA A 224 -0.72 14.16 -14.84
C ALA A 224 -0.60 15.33 -15.84
N ALA A 225 -0.71 15.05 -17.16
CA ALA A 225 -0.73 16.07 -18.20
C ALA A 225 -2.11 16.70 -18.40
N SER A 226 -3.18 16.11 -17.85
CA SER A 226 -4.54 16.63 -17.96
C SER A 226 -4.69 18.05 -17.43
N PRO A 227 -5.66 18.84 -17.94
CA PRO A 227 -5.82 20.25 -17.54
C PRO A 227 -5.90 20.47 -16.03
N LEU A 228 -6.54 19.55 -15.29
CA LEU A 228 -6.66 19.63 -13.82
C LEU A 228 -5.28 19.75 -13.15
N TRP A 229 -4.32 18.93 -13.57
CA TRP A 229 -2.99 18.84 -12.96
C TRP A 229 -1.90 19.62 -13.74
N ASN A 230 -2.29 20.24 -14.84
CA ASN A 230 -1.40 20.99 -15.71
C ASN A 230 -1.96 22.39 -16.01
N GLY A 231 -1.90 23.26 -15.03
CA GLY A 231 -2.21 24.68 -15.17
C GLY A 231 -3.63 25.11 -14.80
N SER A 232 -4.61 24.19 -14.70
CA SER A 232 -6.02 24.56 -14.45
C SER A 232 -6.54 24.11 -13.08
N PHE A 233 -5.67 23.89 -12.12
CA PHE A 233 -6.11 23.49 -10.77
C PHE A 233 -6.98 24.59 -10.13
N PRO A 234 -8.21 24.28 -9.67
CA PRO A 234 -9.21 25.31 -9.34
C PRO A 234 -8.89 26.07 -8.02
N TYR A 235 -8.12 25.46 -7.11
CA TYR A 235 -7.84 26.07 -5.82
C TYR A 235 -6.49 26.78 -5.84
N SER A 236 -6.47 28.05 -5.43
CA SER A 236 -5.23 28.78 -5.15
C SER A 236 -4.71 28.41 -3.77
N ASN A 237 -3.38 28.30 -3.62
CA ASN A 237 -2.72 28.10 -2.35
C ASN A 237 -3.03 26.78 -1.63
N TRP A 238 -3.22 25.68 -2.37
CA TRP A 238 -3.32 24.37 -1.74
C TRP A 238 -1.95 23.96 -1.21
N LYS A 239 -1.82 24.09 0.10
CA LYS A 239 -0.58 23.82 0.85
C LYS A 239 -0.79 22.68 1.84
N ASN A 240 0.29 22.01 2.21
CA ASN A 240 0.26 21.07 3.30
C ASN A 240 -0.01 21.80 4.62
N THR A 241 -1.14 21.54 5.23
CA THR A 241 -1.59 22.15 6.50
C THR A 241 -1.30 21.28 7.71
N ASN A 242 -0.76 20.10 7.54
CA ASN A 242 -0.39 19.23 8.66
C ASN A 242 0.95 19.67 9.25
N PHE A 243 0.90 20.27 10.45
CA PHE A 243 2.08 20.73 11.17
C PHE A 243 2.80 19.61 11.95
N GLU A 244 2.17 18.44 12.10
CA GLU A 244 2.75 17.30 12.82
C GLU A 244 3.74 16.50 11.95
N THR A 245 3.67 16.65 10.62
CA THR A 245 4.51 15.93 9.66
C THR A 245 5.40 16.90 8.85
N PRO A 246 6.48 16.43 8.23
CA PRO A 246 7.32 17.25 7.37
C PRO A 246 6.56 17.90 6.21
N GLY A 247 7.02 19.07 5.78
CA GLY A 247 6.48 19.75 4.60
C GLY A 247 5.34 20.75 4.89
N TYR A 248 5.08 21.08 6.16
CA TYR A 248 4.11 22.13 6.49
C TYR A 248 4.32 23.41 5.68
N GLY A 249 3.25 23.95 5.14
CA GLY A 249 3.25 25.19 4.35
C GLY A 249 3.77 25.07 2.91
N LYS A 250 4.32 23.91 2.49
CA LYS A 250 4.76 23.68 1.11
C LYS A 250 3.55 23.56 0.18
N GLU A 251 3.67 24.11 -1.02
CA GLU A 251 2.68 23.95 -2.08
C GLU A 251 2.60 22.50 -2.53
N LEU A 252 1.39 22.05 -2.86
CA LEU A 252 1.10 20.67 -3.21
C LEU A 252 0.85 20.47 -4.71
N VAL A 253 0.51 21.54 -5.46
CA VAL A 253 0.19 21.46 -6.88
C VAL A 253 0.70 22.71 -7.60
N SER A 254 1.34 22.52 -8.76
CA SER A 254 1.70 23.61 -9.66
C SER A 254 0.46 24.11 -10.41
N ARG A 255 0.34 25.44 -10.56
CA ARG A 255 -0.69 26.08 -11.38
C ARG A 255 -0.15 26.58 -12.72
N THR A 256 1.10 26.28 -13.02
CA THR A 256 1.72 26.65 -14.28
C THR A 256 1.56 25.52 -15.28
N TYR A 257 1.11 25.86 -16.49
CA TYR A 257 1.07 24.91 -17.61
C TYR A 257 2.50 24.54 -18.02
N ASP A 258 2.74 23.24 -18.23
CA ASP A 258 4.00 22.69 -18.68
C ASP A 258 3.74 21.72 -19.87
N GLU A 259 4.19 22.11 -21.05
CA GLU A 259 4.05 21.33 -22.28
C GLU A 259 4.81 20.00 -22.20
N ASN A 260 5.93 19.95 -21.47
CA ASN A 260 6.72 18.72 -21.31
C ASN A 260 5.92 17.57 -20.68
N LYS A 261 4.87 17.86 -19.90
CA LYS A 261 4.00 16.80 -19.37
C LYS A 261 3.31 16.01 -20.48
N TRP A 262 2.86 16.69 -21.53
CA TRP A 262 2.26 16.03 -22.70
C TRP A 262 3.30 15.29 -23.53
N GLU A 263 4.48 15.83 -23.70
CA GLU A 263 5.57 15.15 -24.42
C GLU A 263 6.01 13.86 -23.70
N ARG A 264 6.15 13.90 -22.38
CA ARG A 264 6.42 12.72 -21.54
C ARG A 264 5.30 11.68 -21.64
N ALA A 265 4.04 12.12 -21.63
CA ALA A 265 2.90 11.22 -21.76
C ALA A 265 2.87 10.55 -23.16
N LEU A 266 3.11 11.30 -24.22
CA LEU A 266 3.21 10.76 -25.58
C LEU A 266 4.34 9.73 -25.69
N THR A 267 5.51 10.03 -25.17
CA THR A 267 6.65 9.12 -25.15
C THR A 267 6.30 7.81 -24.45
N ALA A 268 5.71 7.90 -23.25
CA ALA A 268 5.33 6.70 -22.51
C ALA A 268 4.23 5.88 -23.21
N CYS A 269 3.28 6.52 -23.88
CA CYS A 269 2.27 5.83 -24.68
C CYS A 269 2.92 5.05 -25.84
N ASN A 270 3.87 5.65 -26.54
CA ASN A 270 4.60 4.97 -27.61
C ASN A 270 5.42 3.79 -27.05
N GLU A 271 6.15 3.98 -25.94
CA GLU A 271 6.88 2.90 -25.25
C GLU A 271 5.97 1.73 -24.80
N ALA A 272 4.70 2.02 -24.50
CA ALA A 272 3.74 0.99 -24.13
C ALA A 272 3.16 0.23 -25.34
N LEU A 273 3.21 0.81 -26.53
CA LEU A 273 2.75 0.19 -27.78
C LEU A 273 3.84 -0.62 -28.48
N ASP A 274 5.12 -0.29 -28.26
CA ASP A 274 6.30 -0.94 -28.87
C ASP A 274 6.78 -2.16 -28.05
N TRP A 275 5.90 -3.12 -27.78
CA TRP A 275 6.20 -4.30 -26.94
C TRP A 275 6.22 -5.61 -27.73
#